data_00ebb82cdd22f417b00aa04e0520db85
#
_entry.id   00ebb82cdd22f417b00aa04e0520db85
#
_cell.length_a   1.000
_cell.length_b   1.000
_cell.length_c   1.000
_cell.angle_alpha   90.00
_cell.angle_beta   90.00
_cell.angle_gamma   90.00
#
_symmetry.space_group_name_H-M   'P 1'
#
loop_
_entity.id
_entity.type
_entity.pdbx_description
1 polymer ?
#
loop_
_entity_poly.entity_id
_entity_poly.type
_entity_poly.pdbx_seq_one_letter_code
_entity_poly.pdbx_strand_id
1 'polypeptide(L)'
;MTGAPYVHVGVLVHDLDAAIARYSLLGLTFMAPRTVRVERLVEGGRETALDLRIAFSIEGPPHWELLEAVGDGIYGPQHAETLHHIAVLHPDPVARRAELVREGFRETAAQYRRDGSLIVTYLDPADLNGVRVELIHAPVQDAILAWIAGEDAQA
;
A
#
# COMPACT_ATOMS: atom_id res chain seq x y z
N MET A 1 19.60 -12.12 -11.46
CA MET A 1 18.76 -10.99 -11.07
C MET A 1 17.37 -11.53 -10.78
N THR A 2 17.02 -11.62 -9.54
CA THR A 2 15.68 -12.00 -9.14
C THR A 2 14.73 -10.93 -9.61
N GLY A 3 13.66 -11.30 -10.32
CA GLY A 3 12.70 -10.37 -10.89
C GLY A 3 12.15 -9.39 -9.87
N ALA A 4 11.71 -8.23 -10.34
CA ALA A 4 11.04 -7.25 -9.49
C ALA A 4 9.86 -7.94 -8.80
N PRO A 5 9.87 -8.08 -7.50
CA PRO A 5 8.84 -8.81 -6.80
C PRO A 5 7.61 -7.90 -6.66
N TYR A 6 6.63 -8.13 -7.51
CA TYR A 6 5.28 -7.61 -7.27
C TYR A 6 4.73 -8.35 -6.06
N VAL A 7 4.48 -7.62 -4.99
CA VAL A 7 4.11 -8.25 -3.72
C VAL A 7 2.63 -8.18 -3.42
N HIS A 8 1.98 -7.08 -3.77
CA HIS A 8 0.53 -6.96 -3.65
C HIS A 8 -0.08 -5.98 -4.65
N VAL A 9 -1.39 -6.07 -4.77
CA VAL A 9 -2.25 -5.17 -5.55
C VAL A 9 -3.22 -4.53 -4.58
N GLY A 10 -3.16 -3.21 -4.44
CA GLY A 10 -4.03 -2.44 -3.56
C GLY A 10 -5.30 -1.97 -4.28
N VAL A 11 -6.46 -2.21 -3.71
CA VAL A 11 -7.75 -1.72 -4.19
C VAL A 11 -8.40 -0.89 -3.10
N LEU A 12 -8.70 0.37 -3.40
CA LEU A 12 -9.40 1.25 -2.48
C LEU A 12 -10.90 1.08 -2.65
N VAL A 13 -11.61 0.82 -1.56
CA VAL A 13 -13.04 0.51 -1.55
C VAL A 13 -13.79 1.41 -0.57
N HIS A 14 -15.10 1.62 -0.79
CA HIS A 14 -15.92 2.39 0.15
C HIS A 14 -16.28 1.60 1.41
N ASP A 15 -16.52 0.30 1.27
CA ASP A 15 -16.93 -0.61 2.35
C ASP A 15 -16.08 -1.86 2.30
N LEU A 16 -15.17 -1.99 3.27
CA LEU A 16 -14.21 -3.09 3.31
C LEU A 16 -14.88 -4.44 3.52
N ASP A 17 -15.90 -4.53 4.37
CA ASP A 17 -16.58 -5.79 4.66
C ASP A 17 -17.38 -6.28 3.44
N ALA A 18 -18.06 -5.37 2.76
CA ALA A 18 -18.75 -5.67 1.52
C ALA A 18 -17.76 -6.09 0.40
N ALA A 19 -16.62 -5.43 0.31
CA ALA A 19 -15.57 -5.78 -0.65
C ALA A 19 -15.00 -7.18 -0.37
N ILE A 20 -14.66 -7.50 0.88
CA ILE A 20 -14.19 -8.84 1.27
C ILE A 20 -15.20 -9.90 0.86
N ALA A 21 -16.49 -9.70 1.16
CA ALA A 21 -17.54 -10.64 0.78
C ALA A 21 -17.58 -10.84 -0.75
N ARG A 22 -17.42 -9.78 -1.51
CA ARG A 22 -17.43 -9.78 -2.98
C ARG A 22 -16.24 -10.54 -3.56
N TYR A 23 -15.03 -10.22 -3.10
CA TYR A 23 -13.80 -10.87 -3.55
C TYR A 23 -13.71 -12.34 -3.12
N SER A 24 -14.33 -12.70 -1.98
CA SER A 24 -14.41 -14.10 -1.53
C SER A 24 -15.22 -14.98 -2.50
N LEU A 25 -16.17 -14.41 -3.25
CA LEU A 25 -16.87 -15.15 -4.31
C LEU A 25 -15.94 -15.52 -5.49
N LEU A 26 -14.80 -14.89 -5.61
CA LEU A 26 -13.77 -15.22 -6.60
C LEU A 26 -12.80 -16.31 -6.10
N GLY A 27 -13.01 -16.83 -4.88
CA GLY A 27 -12.15 -17.83 -4.28
C GLY A 27 -11.00 -17.26 -3.45
N LEU A 28 -10.97 -15.95 -3.20
CA LEU A 28 -9.97 -15.32 -2.34
C LEU A 28 -10.40 -15.40 -0.86
N THR A 29 -9.44 -15.67 -0.01
CA THR A 29 -9.60 -15.69 1.45
C THR A 29 -8.86 -14.52 2.06
N PHE A 30 -9.52 -13.71 2.86
CA PHE A 30 -8.90 -12.55 3.50
C PHE A 30 -8.64 -12.76 4.97
N MET A 31 -7.54 -12.21 5.45
CA MET A 31 -7.29 -12.04 6.87
C MET A 31 -8.32 -11.11 7.49
N ALA A 32 -8.56 -11.25 8.78
CA ALA A 32 -9.43 -10.32 9.51
C ALA A 32 -8.93 -8.88 9.33
N PRO A 33 -9.81 -7.92 9.01
CA PRO A 33 -9.42 -6.53 8.84
C PRO A 33 -8.68 -5.97 10.05
N ARG A 34 -7.70 -5.12 9.79
CA ARG A 34 -6.98 -4.37 10.81
C ARG A 34 -7.02 -2.88 10.52
N THR A 35 -6.96 -2.10 11.58
CA THR A 35 -6.72 -0.67 11.49
C THR A 35 -5.23 -0.40 11.67
N VAL A 36 -4.61 0.16 10.64
CA VAL A 36 -3.20 0.54 10.64
C VAL A 36 -3.09 2.05 10.81
N ARG A 37 -2.33 2.48 11.81
CA ARG A 37 -2.06 3.90 12.00
C ARG A 37 -1.01 4.37 10.99
N VAL A 38 -1.40 5.25 10.08
CA VAL A 38 -0.48 6.03 9.24
C VAL A 38 -0.10 7.28 10.04
N GLU A 39 1.08 7.26 10.63
CA GLU A 39 1.51 8.32 11.56
C GLU A 39 1.80 9.63 10.86
N ARG A 40 2.37 9.56 9.66
CA ARG A 40 2.73 10.73 8.85
C ARG A 40 2.64 10.39 7.37
N LEU A 41 1.61 10.89 6.72
CA LEU A 41 1.44 10.88 5.27
C LEU A 41 1.78 12.27 4.73
N VAL A 42 2.73 12.33 3.82
CA VAL A 42 3.09 13.57 3.11
C VAL A 42 2.57 13.48 1.68
N GLU A 43 1.74 14.44 1.30
CA GLU A 43 1.07 14.48 0.02
C GLU A 43 1.00 15.92 -0.48
N GLY A 44 1.69 16.22 -1.58
CA GLY A 44 1.73 17.58 -2.13
C GLY A 44 2.25 18.65 -1.14
N GLY A 45 3.14 18.28 -0.23
CA GLY A 45 3.64 19.15 0.83
C GLY A 45 2.75 19.28 2.06
N ARG A 46 1.55 18.66 2.05
CA ARG A 46 0.66 18.58 3.22
C ARG A 46 0.98 17.32 4.03
N GLU A 47 1.05 17.47 5.33
CA GLU A 47 1.19 16.35 6.27
C GLU A 47 -0.13 16.05 6.95
N THR A 48 -0.49 14.76 6.98
CA THR A 48 -1.66 14.26 7.67
C THR A 48 -1.34 12.98 8.41
N ALA A 49 -2.21 12.58 9.33
CA ALA A 49 -2.19 11.28 9.96
C ALA A 49 -3.60 10.70 9.89
N LEU A 50 -3.71 9.40 9.67
CA LEU A 50 -5.01 8.73 9.54
C LEU A 50 -4.95 7.29 10.01
N ASP A 51 -6.10 6.71 10.27
CA ASP A 51 -6.27 5.31 10.57
C ASP A 51 -6.84 4.63 9.33
N LEU A 52 -6.07 3.73 8.73
CA LEU A 52 -6.44 3.02 7.53
C LEU A 52 -6.87 1.59 7.87
N ARG A 53 -8.10 1.25 7.54
CA ARG A 53 -8.62 -0.10 7.71
C ARG A 53 -8.31 -0.92 6.46
N ILE A 54 -7.61 -2.04 6.62
CA ILE A 54 -7.10 -2.86 5.52
C ILE A 54 -7.31 -4.36 5.78
N ALA A 55 -7.29 -5.14 4.70
CA ALA A 55 -7.25 -6.60 4.75
C ALA A 55 -6.39 -7.13 3.59
N PHE A 56 -5.60 -8.18 3.85
CA PHE A 56 -4.83 -8.89 2.83
C PHE A 56 -5.43 -10.26 2.52
N SER A 57 -5.36 -10.67 1.25
CA SER A 57 -5.66 -12.05 0.86
C SER A 57 -4.55 -13.00 1.29
N ILE A 58 -4.95 -14.25 1.61
CA ILE A 58 -4.00 -15.33 1.90
C ILE A 58 -3.31 -15.77 0.60
N GLU A 59 -4.07 -15.83 -0.48
CA GLU A 59 -3.58 -16.18 -1.81
C GLU A 59 -2.65 -15.09 -2.33
N GLY A 60 -1.53 -15.54 -2.88
CA GLY A 60 -0.48 -14.66 -3.43
C GLY A 60 0.89 -15.31 -3.38
N PRO A 61 1.99 -14.60 -3.73
CA PRO A 61 2.04 -13.27 -4.32
C PRO A 61 1.64 -13.24 -5.81
N PRO A 62 1.13 -12.10 -6.33
CA PRO A 62 0.79 -10.91 -5.57
C PRO A 62 -0.46 -11.13 -4.71
N HIS A 63 -0.43 -10.64 -3.48
CA HIS A 63 -1.60 -10.63 -2.60
C HIS A 63 -2.56 -9.51 -3.00
N TRP A 64 -3.84 -9.64 -2.66
CA TRP A 64 -4.78 -8.53 -2.73
C TRP A 64 -4.78 -7.79 -1.40
N GLU A 65 -4.61 -6.49 -1.45
CA GLU A 65 -4.84 -5.58 -0.35
C GLU A 65 -6.11 -4.79 -0.61
N LEU A 66 -7.10 -4.92 0.25
CA LEU A 66 -8.28 -4.08 0.24
C LEU A 66 -8.11 -2.99 1.29
N LEU A 67 -8.30 -1.72 0.90
CA LEU A 67 -8.16 -0.55 1.75
C LEU A 67 -9.49 0.18 1.81
N GLU A 68 -9.98 0.51 3.00
CA GLU A 68 -11.20 1.30 3.14
C GLU A 68 -10.89 2.79 2.99
N ALA A 69 -11.66 3.46 2.15
CA ALA A 69 -11.44 4.87 1.86
C ALA A 69 -11.60 5.75 3.10
N VAL A 70 -10.66 6.66 3.31
CA VAL A 70 -10.63 7.56 4.45
C VAL A 70 -9.92 8.88 4.11
N GLY A 71 -10.39 9.97 4.69
CA GLY A 71 -9.79 11.30 4.48
C GLY A 71 -10.10 11.90 3.12
N ASP A 72 -9.25 12.81 2.68
CA ASP A 72 -9.44 13.61 1.45
C ASP A 72 -8.23 13.54 0.48
N GLY A 73 -7.18 12.80 0.86
CA GLY A 73 -5.97 12.56 0.06
C GLY A 73 -6.06 11.34 -0.85
N ILE A 74 -4.90 10.69 -1.08
CA ILE A 74 -4.81 9.50 -1.96
C ILE A 74 -5.69 8.34 -1.51
N TYR A 75 -6.05 8.26 -0.22
CA TYR A 75 -6.98 7.26 0.33
C TYR A 75 -8.42 7.77 0.40
N GLY A 76 -8.71 8.95 -0.12
CA GLY A 76 -10.03 9.54 -0.06
C GLY A 76 -11.06 8.82 -0.94
N PRO A 77 -12.36 8.94 -0.59
CA PRO A 77 -13.45 8.25 -1.28
C PRO A 77 -13.57 8.61 -2.77
N GLN A 78 -13.02 9.75 -3.20
CA GLN A 78 -12.96 10.14 -4.61
C GLN A 78 -12.05 9.23 -5.45
N HIS A 79 -11.21 8.42 -4.82
CA HIS A 79 -10.31 7.45 -5.46
C HIS A 79 -10.73 6.00 -5.22
N ALA A 80 -11.88 5.77 -4.55
CA ALA A 80 -12.38 4.44 -4.26
C ALA A 80 -12.96 3.73 -5.50
N GLU A 81 -13.21 2.44 -5.35
CA GLU A 81 -13.75 1.53 -6.38
C GLU A 81 -12.82 1.38 -7.59
N THR A 82 -11.52 1.52 -7.36
CA THR A 82 -10.51 1.37 -8.40
C THR A 82 -9.24 0.67 -7.87
N LEU A 83 -8.41 0.23 -8.79
CA LEU A 83 -7.02 -0.15 -8.51
C LEU A 83 -6.31 1.07 -7.92
N HIS A 84 -5.88 0.97 -6.66
CA HIS A 84 -5.18 2.06 -5.99
C HIS A 84 -3.68 2.05 -6.29
N HIS A 85 -3.04 0.89 -6.17
CA HIS A 85 -1.60 0.76 -6.45
C HIS A 85 -1.19 -0.68 -6.75
N ILE A 86 0.01 -0.80 -7.29
CA ILE A 86 0.76 -2.05 -7.37
C ILE A 86 2.01 -1.86 -6.52
N ALA A 87 2.24 -2.76 -5.55
CA ALA A 87 3.39 -2.69 -4.67
C ALA A 87 4.58 -3.48 -5.22
N VAL A 88 5.73 -2.83 -5.23
CA VAL A 88 7.00 -3.36 -5.69
C VAL A 88 8.01 -3.33 -4.54
N LEU A 89 8.53 -4.49 -4.19
CA LEU A 89 9.59 -4.61 -3.18
C LEU A 89 10.93 -4.15 -3.76
N HIS A 90 11.62 -3.27 -3.06
CA HIS A 90 12.98 -2.86 -3.42
C HIS A 90 13.91 -2.95 -2.20
N PRO A 91 15.17 -3.43 -2.37
CA PRO A 91 16.12 -3.54 -1.26
C PRO A 91 16.43 -2.19 -0.60
N ASP A 92 16.50 -1.13 -1.38
CA ASP A 92 16.69 0.24 -0.91
C ASP A 92 15.66 1.18 -1.59
N PRO A 93 14.45 1.32 -1.05
CA PRO A 93 13.43 2.18 -1.63
C PRO A 93 13.79 3.67 -1.52
N VAL A 94 14.62 4.07 -0.57
CA VAL A 94 15.06 5.47 -0.41
C VAL A 94 15.97 5.86 -1.57
N ALA A 95 17.00 5.05 -1.84
CA ALA A 95 17.90 5.30 -2.97
C ALA A 95 17.14 5.19 -4.30
N ARG A 96 16.28 4.18 -4.44
CA ARG A 96 15.49 3.99 -5.67
C ARG A 96 14.53 5.14 -5.94
N ARG A 97 13.86 5.64 -4.91
CA ARG A 97 13.02 6.85 -5.00
C ARG A 97 13.83 8.04 -5.53
N ALA A 98 15.01 8.28 -4.95
CA ALA A 98 15.87 9.38 -5.37
C ALA A 98 16.34 9.25 -6.83
N GLU A 99 16.63 8.03 -7.28
CA GLU A 99 16.96 7.76 -8.69
C GLU A 99 15.78 8.08 -9.61
N LEU A 100 14.60 7.56 -9.30
CA LEU A 100 13.39 7.75 -10.10
C LEU A 100 13.00 9.24 -10.21
N VAL A 101 13.12 10.00 -9.13
CA VAL A 101 12.90 11.46 -9.16
C VAL A 101 13.89 12.15 -10.08
N ARG A 102 15.17 11.74 -10.08
CA ARG A 102 16.16 12.28 -11.03
C ARG A 102 15.87 11.91 -12.48
N GLU A 103 15.26 10.75 -12.71
CA GLU A 103 14.81 10.30 -14.02
C GLU A 103 13.50 11.00 -14.48
N GLY A 104 12.94 11.86 -13.63
CA GLY A 104 11.75 12.65 -13.95
C GLY A 104 10.43 12.10 -13.45
N PHE A 105 10.43 11.00 -12.67
CA PHE A 105 9.20 10.52 -12.03
C PHE A 105 8.78 11.44 -10.89
N ARG A 106 7.49 11.65 -10.77
CA ARG A 106 6.90 12.39 -9.65
C ARG A 106 6.46 11.46 -8.56
N GLU A 107 6.58 11.92 -7.33
CA GLU A 107 6.00 11.29 -6.16
C GLU A 107 4.66 11.96 -5.84
N THR A 108 3.61 11.17 -5.63
CA THR A 108 2.32 11.71 -5.19
C THR A 108 2.20 11.74 -3.68
N ALA A 109 2.73 10.74 -2.99
CA ALA A 109 2.68 10.65 -1.53
C ALA A 109 3.80 9.78 -0.98
N ALA A 110 4.10 9.95 0.30
CA ALA A 110 5.00 9.08 1.05
C ALA A 110 4.53 8.95 2.51
N GLN A 111 4.72 7.76 3.09
CA GLN A 111 4.46 7.51 4.49
C GLN A 111 5.77 7.41 5.26
N TYR A 112 5.79 8.00 6.45
CA TYR A 112 6.94 8.00 7.34
C TYR A 112 6.55 7.56 8.75
N ARG A 113 7.50 6.96 9.47
CA ARG A 113 7.41 6.77 10.92
C ARG A 113 7.65 8.09 11.65
N ARG A 114 7.39 8.11 12.95
CA ARG A 114 7.65 9.28 13.81
C ARG A 114 9.11 9.71 13.83
N ASP A 115 10.03 8.76 13.69
CA ASP A 115 11.48 9.02 13.61
C ASP A 115 11.92 9.60 12.25
N GLY A 116 11.00 9.75 11.31
CA GLY A 116 11.26 10.27 9.97
C GLY A 116 11.71 9.22 8.96
N SER A 117 11.81 7.95 9.35
CA SER A 117 12.15 6.89 8.40
C SER A 117 11.01 6.64 7.41
N LEU A 118 11.36 6.45 6.14
CA LEU A 118 10.42 6.15 5.07
C LEU A 118 9.82 4.74 5.27
N ILE A 119 8.51 4.63 5.17
CA ILE A 119 7.79 3.35 5.15
C ILE A 119 7.53 2.93 3.71
N VAL A 120 6.81 3.76 2.98
CA VAL A 120 6.46 3.56 1.57
C VAL A 120 6.45 4.88 0.81
N THR A 121 6.63 4.81 -0.51
CA THR A 121 6.45 5.95 -1.40
C THR A 121 5.58 5.56 -2.58
N TYR A 122 4.75 6.49 -3.04
CA TYR A 122 3.83 6.33 -4.17
C TYR A 122 4.26 7.21 -5.33
N LEU A 123 4.52 6.57 -6.47
CA LEU A 123 4.81 7.28 -7.73
C LEU A 123 3.51 7.74 -8.40
N ASP A 124 3.60 8.85 -9.11
CA ASP A 124 2.47 9.45 -9.80
C ASP A 124 1.96 8.54 -10.93
N PRO A 125 0.68 8.15 -10.91
CA PRO A 125 0.10 7.36 -11.98
C PRO A 125 0.18 8.05 -13.35
N ALA A 126 0.26 9.36 -13.42
CA ALA A 126 0.39 10.07 -14.69
C ALA A 126 1.71 9.78 -15.43
N ASP A 127 2.77 9.41 -14.69
CA ASP A 127 4.05 9.02 -15.27
C ASP A 127 4.11 7.54 -15.69
N LEU A 128 3.10 6.75 -15.30
CA LEU A 128 3.02 5.29 -15.44
C LEU A 128 1.71 4.84 -16.11
N ASN A 129 1.19 5.63 -17.05
CA ASN A 129 -0.02 5.32 -17.83
C ASN A 129 -1.25 4.99 -16.96
N GLY A 130 -1.40 5.67 -15.84
CA GLY A 130 -2.53 5.52 -14.94
C GLY A 130 -2.32 4.53 -13.80
N VAL A 131 -1.17 3.86 -13.71
CA VAL A 131 -0.84 2.93 -12.63
C VAL A 131 -0.04 3.63 -11.55
N ARG A 132 -0.57 3.69 -10.33
CA ARG A 132 0.21 4.10 -9.16
C ARG A 132 1.10 2.94 -8.70
N VAL A 133 2.38 3.20 -8.55
CA VAL A 133 3.33 2.22 -8.00
C VAL A 133 3.71 2.62 -6.59
N GLU A 134 3.60 1.67 -5.68
CA GLU A 134 4.12 1.76 -4.32
C GLU A 134 5.49 1.09 -4.25
N LEU A 135 6.50 1.78 -3.72
CA LEU A 135 7.78 1.17 -3.39
C LEU A 135 7.82 0.85 -1.90
N ILE A 136 8.04 -0.41 -1.58
CA ILE A 136 8.18 -0.91 -0.21
C ILE A 136 9.54 -1.59 0.01
N HIS A 137 9.95 -1.75 1.26
CA HIS A 137 11.18 -2.44 1.63
C HIS A 137 10.88 -3.72 2.44
N ALA A 138 11.90 -4.58 2.58
CA ALA A 138 11.74 -5.90 3.20
C ALA A 138 11.03 -5.90 4.56
N PRO A 139 11.35 -5.02 5.53
CA PRO A 139 10.65 -5.03 6.82
C PRO A 139 9.13 -4.79 6.73
N VAL A 140 8.66 -4.03 5.74
CA VAL A 140 7.22 -3.85 5.50
C VAL A 140 6.61 -5.13 4.94
N GLN A 141 7.25 -5.73 3.94
CA GLN A 141 6.82 -6.98 3.35
C GLN A 141 6.82 -8.12 4.38
N ASP A 142 7.85 -8.22 5.22
CA ASP A 142 7.95 -9.25 6.26
C ASP A 142 6.80 -9.11 7.27
N ALA A 143 6.43 -7.89 7.65
CA ALA A 143 5.29 -7.64 8.54
C ALA A 143 3.96 -8.05 7.90
N ILE A 144 3.77 -7.80 6.60
CA ILE A 144 2.59 -8.23 5.85
C ILE A 144 2.52 -9.76 5.81
N LEU A 145 3.63 -10.43 5.49
CA LEU A 145 3.69 -11.89 5.42
C LEU A 145 3.46 -12.55 6.77
N ALA A 146 4.01 -11.99 7.85
CA ALA A 146 3.76 -12.46 9.21
C ALA A 146 2.26 -12.34 9.58
N TRP A 147 1.63 -11.24 9.20
CA TRP A 147 0.19 -11.10 9.38
C TRP A 147 -0.59 -12.17 8.60
N ILE A 148 -0.31 -12.37 7.31
CA ILE A 148 -0.96 -13.36 6.46
C ILE A 148 -0.77 -14.78 7.02
N ALA A 149 0.41 -15.08 7.56
CA ALA A 149 0.72 -16.36 8.21
C ALA A 149 0.06 -16.53 9.60
N GLY A 150 -0.55 -15.48 10.16
CA GLY A 150 -1.07 -15.48 11.51
C GLY A 150 0.00 -15.50 12.60
N GLU A 151 1.23 -15.12 12.23
CA GLU A 151 2.42 -15.12 13.10
C GLU A 151 2.66 -13.77 13.76
N ASP A 152 1.66 -12.91 13.78
CA ASP A 152 1.83 -11.60 14.35
C ASP A 152 2.29 -11.64 15.77
N ALA A 153 3.48 -11.09 15.96
CA ALA A 153 3.95 -10.78 17.27
C ALA A 153 2.90 -9.90 17.97
N GLN A 154 2.38 -10.41 19.05
CA GLN A 154 1.73 -9.57 20.04
C GLN A 154 2.80 -8.57 20.49
N ALA A 155 2.77 -7.40 19.90
CA ALA A 155 3.57 -6.30 20.37
C ALA A 155 2.80 -5.57 21.50
#